data_1da5267e273d865aa5d8264a0ad98b73
#
_entry.id   1da5267e273d865aa5d8264a0ad98b73
#
_cell.length_a   1.000
_cell.length_b   1.000
_cell.length_c   1.000
_cell.angle_alpha   90.00
_cell.angle_beta   90.00
_cell.angle_gamma   90.00
#
_symmetry.space_group_name_H-M   'P 1'
#
loop_
_entity.id
_entity.type
_entity.pdbx_description
1 polymer ?
#
loop_
_entity_poly.entity_id
_entity_poly.type
_entity_poly.pdbx_seq_one_letter_code
_entity_poly.pdbx_strand_id
1 'polypeptide(L)'
;MPRPSKGPRLGSGPAHEKLLLRTLAEQLFENGKVRTTEAKARRLRPLAEKLITQAKKGDLSARRQVMAAISNKSVVHTLFTEIGPRFESRNGGYTRITKIGPRKGDNAPMAIIEVLSEGTPAKKEVVAEAEKAARKSADKKSADKKSAAKKAAPKKKAAAKKSE
;
A
#
# COMPACT_ATOMS: atom_id res chain seq x y z
N MET A 1 15.99 28.19 -15.27
CA MET A 1 16.03 27.91 -13.82
C MET A 1 16.34 26.43 -13.61
N PRO A 2 17.28 26.04 -12.71
CA PRO A 2 17.53 24.66 -12.41
C PRO A 2 16.31 24.00 -11.79
N ARG A 3 15.98 22.77 -12.19
CA ARG A 3 14.87 22.00 -11.60
C ARG A 3 15.23 21.63 -10.16
N PRO A 4 14.31 21.79 -9.20
CA PRO A 4 14.55 21.33 -7.83
C PRO A 4 14.75 19.81 -7.83
N SER A 5 15.80 19.32 -7.16
CA SER A 5 16.16 17.88 -7.10
C SER A 5 15.09 16.98 -6.49
N LYS A 6 14.13 17.54 -5.75
CA LYS A 6 13.06 16.83 -5.03
C LYS A 6 11.65 17.02 -5.63
N GLY A 7 11.55 17.41 -6.89
CA GLY A 7 10.27 17.64 -7.58
C GLY A 7 9.61 18.99 -7.26
N PRO A 8 8.34 19.21 -7.67
CA PRO A 8 7.66 20.47 -7.50
C PRO A 8 7.53 20.86 -6.03
N ARG A 9 7.70 22.15 -5.72
CA ARG A 9 7.58 22.71 -4.37
C ARG A 9 6.12 22.73 -3.90
N LEU A 10 5.93 22.55 -2.59
CA LEU A 10 4.65 22.78 -1.92
C LEU A 10 4.70 24.11 -1.16
N GLY A 11 3.94 25.09 -1.62
CA GLY A 11 3.91 26.42 -1.01
C GLY A 11 5.06 27.34 -1.46
N SER A 12 5.26 28.44 -0.71
CA SER A 12 6.15 29.53 -1.09
C SER A 12 7.63 29.26 -0.86
N GLY A 13 8.00 28.44 0.12
CA GLY A 13 9.40 28.20 0.48
C GLY A 13 9.67 26.88 1.19
N PRO A 14 10.97 26.51 1.33
CA PRO A 14 11.36 25.26 1.97
C PRO A 14 10.93 25.12 3.44
N ALA A 15 10.94 26.22 4.18
CA ALA A 15 10.50 26.24 5.59
C ALA A 15 8.99 25.99 5.68
N HIS A 16 8.22 26.66 4.82
CA HIS A 16 6.77 26.46 4.75
C HIS A 16 6.40 25.04 4.34
N GLU A 17 7.10 24.44 3.36
CA GLU A 17 6.90 23.03 2.97
C GLU A 17 7.12 22.07 4.15
N LYS A 18 8.21 22.27 4.92
CA LYS A 18 8.50 21.47 6.12
C LYS A 18 7.39 21.57 7.17
N LEU A 19 6.94 22.80 7.45
CA LEU A 19 5.87 23.05 8.42
C LEU A 19 4.56 22.40 7.98
N LEU A 20 4.18 22.59 6.71
CA LEU A 20 2.96 22.03 6.14
C LEU A 20 2.96 20.49 6.21
N LEU A 21 4.07 19.85 5.86
CA LEU A 21 4.20 18.39 5.93
C LEU A 21 4.19 17.88 7.38
N ARG A 22 4.78 18.63 8.33
CA ARG A 22 4.72 18.34 9.76
C ARG A 22 3.27 18.33 10.25
N THR A 23 2.54 19.42 10.04
CA THR A 23 1.14 19.54 10.46
C THR A 23 0.26 18.44 9.85
N LEU A 24 0.45 18.14 8.55
CA LEU A 24 -0.27 17.05 7.90
C LEU A 24 0.08 15.67 8.47
N ALA A 25 1.34 15.44 8.86
CA ALA A 25 1.74 14.20 9.51
C ALA A 25 1.14 14.06 10.92
N GLU A 26 1.12 15.13 11.70
CA GLU A 26 0.46 15.17 13.01
C GLU A 26 -1.02 14.82 12.89
N GLN A 27 -1.76 15.48 11.98
CA GLN A 27 -3.17 15.19 11.71
C GLN A 27 -3.39 13.74 11.22
N LEU A 28 -2.47 13.22 10.41
CA LEU A 28 -2.57 11.85 9.90
C LEU A 28 -2.47 10.82 11.03
N PHE A 29 -1.53 11.01 11.96
CA PHE A 29 -1.34 10.07 13.07
C PHE A 29 -2.39 10.24 14.17
N GLU A 30 -2.94 11.43 14.35
CA GLU A 30 -4.01 11.70 15.30
C GLU A 30 -5.36 11.14 14.84
N ASN A 31 -5.72 11.37 13.58
CA ASN A 31 -7.04 11.01 13.03
C ASN A 31 -7.03 9.72 12.20
N GLY A 32 -5.86 9.11 11.96
CA GLY A 32 -5.71 7.93 11.12
C GLY A 32 -5.87 8.18 9.61
N LYS A 33 -6.56 9.26 9.21
CA LYS A 33 -6.81 9.63 7.80
C LYS A 33 -6.90 11.15 7.63
N VAL A 34 -6.44 11.65 6.48
CA VAL A 34 -6.51 13.09 6.13
C VAL A 34 -6.92 13.25 4.69
N ARG A 35 -7.89 14.16 4.46
CA ARG A 35 -8.31 14.60 3.13
C ARG A 35 -7.50 15.82 2.71
N THR A 36 -6.77 15.72 1.59
CA THR A 36 -5.91 16.82 1.10
C THR A 36 -5.78 16.74 -0.43
N THR A 37 -5.00 17.66 -1.03
CA THR A 37 -4.71 17.56 -2.46
C THR A 37 -3.76 16.41 -2.76
N GLU A 38 -3.89 15.81 -3.94
CA GLU A 38 -3.07 14.67 -4.36
C GLU A 38 -1.56 14.98 -4.28
N ALA A 39 -1.14 16.19 -4.65
CA ALA A 39 0.25 16.62 -4.55
C ALA A 39 0.78 16.62 -3.11
N LYS A 40 -0.01 17.13 -2.15
CA LYS A 40 0.34 17.11 -0.72
C LYS A 40 0.39 15.68 -0.18
N ALA A 41 -0.59 14.83 -0.51
CA ALA A 41 -0.63 13.44 -0.10
C ALA A 41 0.59 12.64 -0.62
N ARG A 42 0.97 12.84 -1.89
CA ARG A 42 2.16 12.20 -2.46
C ARG A 42 3.47 12.61 -1.77
N ARG A 43 3.58 13.88 -1.36
CA ARG A 43 4.77 14.38 -0.65
C ARG A 43 4.77 13.98 0.82
N LEU A 44 3.60 13.86 1.45
CA LEU A 44 3.45 13.40 2.82
C LEU A 44 3.82 11.92 2.99
N ARG A 45 3.47 11.07 2.03
CA ARG A 45 3.66 9.62 2.09
C ARG A 45 5.08 9.20 2.51
N PRO A 46 6.18 9.64 1.84
CA PRO A 46 7.53 9.20 2.21
C PRO A 46 7.93 9.69 3.61
N LEU A 47 7.45 10.85 4.06
CA LEU A 47 7.70 11.34 5.41
C LEU A 47 6.97 10.48 6.44
N ALA A 48 5.68 10.21 6.25
CA ALA A 48 4.89 9.37 7.15
C ALA A 48 5.46 7.95 7.25
N GLU A 49 5.82 7.33 6.14
CA GLU A 49 6.42 5.99 6.12
C GLU A 49 7.77 5.94 6.84
N LYS A 50 8.60 6.97 6.69
CA LYS A 50 9.86 7.09 7.43
C LYS A 50 9.63 7.19 8.94
N LEU A 51 8.65 7.99 9.37
CA LEU A 51 8.31 8.16 10.79
C LEU A 51 7.78 6.85 11.41
N ILE A 52 6.93 6.12 10.70
CA ILE A 52 6.44 4.79 11.14
C ILE A 52 7.60 3.78 11.21
N THR A 53 8.52 3.79 10.23
CA THR A 53 9.70 2.92 10.28
C THR A 53 10.59 3.21 11.49
N GLN A 54 10.73 4.48 11.88
CA GLN A 54 11.46 4.86 13.10
C GLN A 54 10.70 4.44 14.36
N ALA A 55 9.38 4.59 14.38
CA ALA A 55 8.56 4.14 15.51
C ALA A 55 8.66 2.63 15.74
N LYS A 56 8.72 1.82 14.70
CA LYS A 56 8.95 0.36 14.77
C LYS A 56 10.27 -0.01 15.45
N LYS A 57 11.33 0.79 15.26
CA LYS A 57 12.63 0.51 15.90
C LYS A 57 12.58 0.66 17.41
N GLY A 58 11.73 1.56 17.93
CA GLY A 58 11.57 1.79 19.36
C GLY A 58 12.73 2.46 20.09
N ASP A 59 13.88 2.64 19.45
CA ASP A 59 15.11 3.16 20.03
C ASP A 59 14.97 4.61 20.49
N LEU A 60 15.74 5.01 21.53
CA LEU A 60 15.82 6.39 21.99
C LEU A 60 16.27 7.35 20.88
N SER A 61 17.19 6.91 20.01
CA SER A 61 17.65 7.67 18.84
C SER A 61 16.51 7.91 17.85
N ALA A 62 15.73 6.88 17.54
CA ALA A 62 14.55 6.98 16.67
C ALA A 62 13.52 7.95 17.26
N ARG A 63 13.26 7.87 18.57
CA ARG A 63 12.33 8.77 19.26
C ARG A 63 12.77 10.24 19.17
N ARG A 64 14.05 10.54 19.36
CA ARG A 64 14.60 11.89 19.18
C ARG A 64 14.43 12.41 17.76
N GLN A 65 14.65 11.56 16.74
CA GLN A 65 14.47 11.94 15.34
C GLN A 65 12.99 12.21 15.00
N VAL A 66 12.05 11.41 15.54
CA VAL A 66 10.61 11.65 15.38
C VAL A 66 10.19 12.94 16.06
N MET A 67 10.69 13.22 17.30
CA MET A 67 10.40 14.47 18.02
C MET A 67 10.96 15.71 17.30
N ALA A 68 12.04 15.59 16.56
CA ALA A 68 12.54 16.68 15.72
C ALA A 68 11.62 16.95 14.49
N ALA A 69 10.90 15.93 14.02
CA ALA A 69 9.98 16.04 12.91
C ALA A 69 8.54 16.41 13.32
N ILE A 70 8.06 15.96 14.47
CA ILE A 70 6.71 16.18 15.01
C ILE A 70 6.81 16.97 16.30
N SER A 71 6.07 18.09 16.40
CA SER A 71 6.10 18.95 17.59
C SER A 71 5.18 18.44 18.71
N ASN A 72 4.07 17.80 18.35
CA ASN A 72 3.08 17.33 19.30
C ASN A 72 3.53 16.03 19.99
N LYS A 73 3.81 16.12 21.31
CA LYS A 73 4.27 14.98 22.11
C LYS A 73 3.23 13.87 22.26
N SER A 74 1.94 14.19 22.29
CA SER A 74 0.87 13.18 22.38
C SER A 74 0.83 12.33 21.12
N VAL A 75 0.95 12.95 19.94
CA VAL A 75 1.01 12.24 18.65
C VAL A 75 2.25 11.34 18.57
N VAL A 76 3.40 11.81 19.07
CA VAL A 76 4.61 10.98 19.16
C VAL A 76 4.37 9.77 20.07
N HIS A 77 3.68 9.96 21.22
CA HIS A 77 3.35 8.85 22.10
C HIS A 77 2.47 7.80 21.40
N THR A 78 1.35 8.21 20.79
CA THR A 78 0.46 7.32 20.00
C THR A 78 1.22 6.60 18.88
N LEU A 79 2.14 7.31 18.21
CA LEU A 79 2.96 6.72 17.14
C LEU A 79 3.83 5.55 17.64
N PHE A 80 4.43 5.65 18.84
CA PHE A 80 5.29 4.60 19.40
C PHE A 80 4.53 3.51 20.15
N THR A 81 3.38 3.82 20.79
CA THR A 81 2.60 2.86 21.59
C THR A 81 1.58 2.07 20.77
N GLU A 82 0.99 2.70 19.75
CA GLU A 82 -0.11 2.10 19.01
C GLU A 82 0.28 1.78 17.55
N ILE A 83 0.80 2.80 16.82
CA ILE A 83 1.05 2.66 15.38
C ILE A 83 2.28 1.82 15.11
N GLY A 84 3.39 2.02 15.85
CA GLY A 84 4.63 1.26 15.68
C GLY A 84 4.45 -0.24 15.80
N PRO A 85 3.93 -0.76 16.92
CA PRO A 85 3.66 -2.18 17.13
C PRO A 85 2.70 -2.78 16.10
N ARG A 86 1.66 -2.04 15.69
CA ARG A 86 0.70 -2.46 14.66
C ARG A 86 1.38 -2.90 13.34
N PHE A 87 2.48 -2.27 12.99
CA PHE A 87 3.21 -2.55 11.74
C PHE A 87 4.49 -3.36 11.92
N GLU A 88 4.71 -4.00 13.06
CA GLU A 88 5.95 -4.72 13.34
C GLU A 88 6.27 -5.77 12.27
N SER A 89 5.29 -6.55 11.83
CA SER A 89 5.43 -7.59 10.81
C SER A 89 5.52 -7.07 9.38
N ARG A 90 5.15 -5.80 9.12
CA ARG A 90 5.06 -5.23 7.78
C ARG A 90 6.33 -4.48 7.38
N ASN A 91 6.92 -4.82 6.24
CA ASN A 91 8.12 -4.16 5.70
C ASN A 91 7.78 -3.07 4.68
N GLY A 92 7.18 -1.95 5.14
CA GLY A 92 6.82 -0.80 4.31
C GLY A 92 5.38 -0.82 3.80
N GLY A 93 4.97 0.28 3.12
CA GLY A 93 3.61 0.44 2.62
C GLY A 93 2.58 0.58 3.73
N TYR A 94 2.86 1.43 4.71
CA TYR A 94 2.00 1.68 5.88
C TYR A 94 0.84 2.61 5.58
N THR A 95 0.90 3.34 4.45
CA THR A 95 -0.09 4.34 4.08
C THR A 95 -0.73 4.03 2.74
N ARG A 96 -2.01 4.38 2.60
CA ARG A 96 -2.78 4.26 1.36
C ARG A 96 -3.23 5.66 0.91
N ILE A 97 -3.15 5.94 -0.39
CA ILE A 97 -3.68 7.15 -0.98
C ILE A 97 -4.82 6.77 -1.92
N THR A 98 -6.03 7.25 -1.62
CA THR A 98 -7.24 7.05 -2.43
C THR A 98 -7.63 8.37 -3.07
N LYS A 99 -7.76 8.41 -4.40
CA LYS A 99 -8.21 9.60 -5.14
C LYS A 99 -9.72 9.77 -4.98
N ILE A 100 -10.17 11.01 -4.70
CA ILE A 100 -11.60 11.30 -4.48
C ILE A 100 -12.21 12.02 -5.69
N GLY A 101 -11.38 12.63 -6.53
CA GLY A 101 -11.82 13.49 -7.62
C GLY A 101 -11.45 14.96 -7.41
N PRO A 102 -11.88 15.85 -8.29
CA PRO A 102 -11.53 17.27 -8.23
C PRO A 102 -12.33 18.00 -7.14
N ARG A 103 -11.74 19.08 -6.61
CA ARG A 103 -12.39 19.98 -5.66
C ARG A 103 -13.30 20.97 -6.41
N LYS A 104 -14.53 21.18 -5.89
CA LYS A 104 -15.44 22.18 -6.43
C LYS A 104 -14.82 23.58 -6.26
N GLY A 105 -14.82 24.35 -7.32
CA GLY A 105 -14.29 25.71 -7.40
C GLY A 105 -13.01 25.80 -8.21
N ASP A 106 -11.91 25.21 -7.75
CA ASP A 106 -10.59 25.30 -8.39
C ASP A 106 -10.14 24.03 -9.15
N ASN A 107 -11.01 23.03 -9.21
CA ASN A 107 -10.75 21.74 -9.89
C ASN A 107 -9.45 21.03 -9.43
N ALA A 108 -8.95 21.35 -8.23
CA ALA A 108 -7.75 20.71 -7.71
C ALA A 108 -7.98 19.21 -7.45
N PRO A 109 -7.08 18.29 -7.90
CA PRO A 109 -7.21 16.87 -7.63
C PRO A 109 -7.05 16.59 -6.14
N MET A 110 -8.07 15.98 -5.53
CA MET A 110 -8.13 15.65 -4.12
C MET A 110 -7.85 14.15 -3.88
N ALA A 111 -7.26 13.87 -2.72
CA ALA A 111 -7.03 12.50 -2.26
C ALA A 111 -7.19 12.40 -0.74
N ILE A 112 -7.51 11.20 -0.28
CA ILE A 112 -7.41 10.81 1.13
C ILE A 112 -6.13 10.01 1.28
N ILE A 113 -5.29 10.40 2.25
CA ILE A 113 -4.20 9.56 2.74
C ILE A 113 -4.64 8.98 4.09
N GLU A 114 -4.44 7.68 4.27
CA GLU A 114 -4.82 6.95 5.48
C GLU A 114 -3.67 6.05 5.94
N VAL A 115 -3.56 5.85 7.24
CA VAL A 115 -2.71 4.83 7.85
C VAL A 115 -3.50 3.52 7.83
N LEU A 116 -2.90 2.44 7.32
CA LEU A 116 -3.57 1.15 7.22
C LEU A 116 -3.90 0.59 8.60
N SER A 117 -5.06 -0.07 8.71
CA SER A 117 -5.44 -0.85 9.88
C SER A 117 -4.74 -2.21 9.89
N GLU A 118 -4.77 -2.87 11.04
CA GLU A 118 -4.31 -4.26 11.18
C GLU A 118 -5.06 -5.18 10.20
N GLY A 119 -4.37 -6.19 9.72
CA GLY A 119 -4.96 -7.18 8.79
C GLY A 119 -5.06 -6.74 7.33
N THR A 120 -4.63 -5.50 6.98
CA THR A 120 -4.56 -5.12 5.57
C THR A 120 -3.33 -5.76 4.93
N PRO A 121 -3.48 -6.72 4.00
CA PRO A 121 -2.35 -7.42 3.41
C PRO A 121 -1.45 -6.46 2.61
N ALA A 122 -0.14 -6.71 2.61
CA ALA A 122 0.79 -5.96 1.80
C ALA A 122 0.53 -6.23 0.31
N LYS A 123 0.72 -5.23 -0.55
CA LYS A 123 0.49 -5.37 -2.00
C LYS A 123 1.22 -6.58 -2.60
N LYS A 124 2.42 -6.91 -2.11
CA LYS A 124 3.19 -8.07 -2.56
C LYS A 124 2.54 -9.40 -2.16
N GLU A 125 1.93 -9.47 -0.98
CA GLU A 125 1.22 -10.66 -0.49
C GLU A 125 -0.05 -10.90 -1.29
N VAL A 126 -0.82 -9.84 -1.56
CA VAL A 126 -2.03 -9.92 -2.40
C VAL A 126 -1.69 -10.40 -3.82
N VAL A 127 -0.60 -9.87 -4.42
CA VAL A 127 -0.15 -10.30 -5.74
C VAL A 127 0.32 -11.76 -5.72
N ALA A 128 1.10 -12.15 -4.70
CA ALA A 128 1.57 -13.53 -4.56
C ALA A 128 0.42 -14.53 -4.34
N GLU A 129 -0.60 -14.13 -3.58
CA GLU A 129 -1.80 -14.95 -3.36
C GLU A 129 -2.65 -15.06 -4.63
N ALA A 130 -2.81 -13.96 -5.37
CA ALA A 130 -3.47 -13.95 -6.66
C ALA A 130 -2.74 -14.83 -7.70
N GLU A 131 -1.40 -14.79 -7.75
CA GLU A 131 -0.60 -15.66 -8.62
C GLU A 131 -0.72 -17.14 -8.22
N LYS A 132 -0.72 -17.45 -6.93
CA LYS A 132 -0.95 -18.83 -6.43
C LYS A 132 -2.34 -19.35 -6.78
N ALA A 133 -3.36 -18.50 -6.65
CA ALA A 133 -4.73 -18.82 -7.03
C ALA A 133 -4.86 -19.06 -8.54
N ALA A 134 -4.22 -18.22 -9.35
CA ALA A 134 -4.19 -18.36 -10.81
C ALA A 134 -3.48 -19.66 -11.24
N ARG A 135 -2.35 -20.02 -10.61
CA ARG A 135 -1.65 -21.29 -10.87
C ARG A 135 -2.50 -22.51 -10.51
N LYS A 136 -3.16 -22.50 -9.33
CA LYS A 136 -4.08 -23.58 -8.92
C LYS A 136 -5.26 -23.76 -9.90
N SER A 137 -5.80 -22.68 -10.43
CA SER A 137 -6.90 -22.73 -11.41
C SER A 137 -6.42 -23.26 -12.78
N ALA A 138 -5.19 -22.94 -13.17
CA ALA A 138 -4.58 -23.46 -14.40
C ALA A 138 -4.30 -24.97 -14.30
N ASP A 139 -3.75 -25.43 -13.17
CA ASP A 139 -3.48 -26.86 -12.90
C ASP A 139 -4.79 -27.67 -12.86
N LYS A 140 -5.86 -27.15 -12.27
CA LYS A 140 -7.16 -27.81 -12.26
C LYS A 140 -7.76 -27.92 -13.67
N LYS A 141 -7.59 -26.89 -14.50
CA LYS A 141 -8.06 -26.88 -15.88
C LYS A 141 -7.27 -27.85 -16.79
N SER A 142 -5.98 -28.06 -16.50
CA SER A 142 -5.13 -29.02 -17.22
C SER A 142 -5.44 -30.47 -16.79
N ALA A 143 -5.78 -30.71 -15.52
CA ALA A 143 -6.19 -32.00 -15.01
C ALA A 143 -7.56 -32.45 -15.57
N ASP A 144 -8.55 -31.54 -15.63
CA ASP A 144 -9.86 -31.81 -16.23
C ASP A 144 -9.77 -32.10 -17.74
N LYS A 145 -8.87 -31.39 -18.45
CA LYS A 145 -8.66 -31.62 -19.89
C LYS A 145 -8.00 -32.97 -20.17
N LYS A 146 -7.14 -33.44 -19.24
CA LYS A 146 -6.47 -34.75 -19.33
C LYS A 146 -7.42 -35.91 -18.98
N SER A 147 -8.37 -35.70 -18.07
CA SER A 147 -9.40 -36.69 -17.73
C SER A 147 -10.48 -36.83 -18.84
N ALA A 148 -10.84 -35.72 -19.48
CA ALA A 148 -11.76 -35.74 -20.64
C ALA A 148 -11.14 -36.41 -21.88
N ALA A 149 -9.85 -36.20 -22.16
CA ALA A 149 -9.14 -36.86 -23.26
C ALA A 149 -8.98 -38.39 -23.06
N LYS A 150 -8.88 -38.85 -21.79
CA LYS A 150 -8.80 -40.28 -21.48
C LYS A 150 -10.13 -41.03 -21.52
N LYS A 151 -11.26 -40.30 -21.49
CA LYS A 151 -12.63 -40.85 -21.66
C LYS A 151 -13.11 -40.95 -23.12
N ALA A 152 -12.39 -40.31 -24.05
CA ALA A 152 -12.77 -40.23 -25.45
C ALA A 152 -12.10 -41.27 -26.38
N ALA A 153 -11.29 -42.17 -25.86
CA ALA A 153 -10.76 -43.32 -26.61
C ALA A 153 -10.87 -44.57 -25.71
N PRO A 154 -11.83 -45.48 -25.95
CA PRO A 154 -11.76 -46.44 -27.03
C PRO A 154 -13.15 -46.98 -27.50
N LYS A 155 -13.53 -46.85 -28.76
CA LYS A 155 -14.51 -47.72 -29.38
C LYS A 155 -14.33 -47.71 -30.90
N LYS A 156 -13.19 -48.18 -31.37
CA LYS A 156 -12.98 -48.57 -32.77
C LYS A 156 -12.00 -49.72 -32.90
N LYS A 157 -12.36 -50.87 -32.35
CA LYS A 157 -11.75 -52.16 -32.69
C LYS A 157 -12.66 -53.30 -32.24
N ALA A 158 -13.82 -53.41 -32.84
CA ALA A 158 -14.64 -54.61 -32.79
C ALA A 158 -15.74 -54.60 -33.91
N ALA A 159 -15.35 -54.42 -35.16
CA ALA A 159 -16.26 -54.64 -36.29
C ALA A 159 -15.42 -54.97 -37.53
N ALA A 160 -14.61 -56.01 -37.48
CA ALA A 160 -13.99 -56.61 -38.67
C ALA A 160 -13.56 -58.06 -38.33
N LYS A 161 -14.55 -58.93 -38.10
CA LYS A 161 -14.40 -60.38 -38.22
C LYS A 161 -15.76 -61.05 -38.12
N LYS A 162 -16.51 -60.96 -39.22
CA LYS A 162 -17.57 -61.92 -39.55
C LYS A 162 -17.99 -61.69 -41.01
N SER A 163 -17.27 -62.23 -41.94
CA SER A 163 -17.71 -62.64 -43.23
C SER A 163 -16.60 -63.56 -43.80
N GLU A 164 -16.70 -64.83 -43.49
CA GLU A 164 -16.48 -66.00 -44.34
C GLU A 164 -17.20 -67.15 -43.70
#